data_9e4afb73c9daa3671fd64e9a1a88778c
#
_entry.id   9e4afb73c9daa3671fd64e9a1a88778c
#
_cell.length_a   1.000
_cell.length_b   1.000
_cell.length_c   1.000
_cell.angle_alpha   90.00
_cell.angle_beta   90.00
_cell.angle_gamma   90.00
#
_symmetry.space_group_name_H-M   'P 1'
#
loop_
_entity.id
_entity.type
_entity.pdbx_description
1 polymer ?
#
loop_
_entity_poly.entity_id
_entity_poly.type
_entity_poly.pdbx_seq_one_letter_code
_entity_poly.pdbx_strand_id
1 'polypeptide(L)'
;MEQLERIIYMEELLDRCICDIHDKTLHSALSPMIQELSNYYSSPLWLQDLDDDRAGKLPHDLKRGILSENAIYDLLTEWDSMR
;
A
#
# COMPACT_ATOMS: atom_id res chain seq x y z
N MET A 1 10.13 12.67 2.36
CA MET A 1 8.67 12.65 2.03
C MET A 1 7.88 12.78 3.32
N GLU A 2 6.98 13.73 3.38
CA GLU A 2 6.16 13.92 4.57
C GLU A 2 5.06 12.87 4.69
N GLN A 3 4.46 12.77 5.88
CA GLN A 3 3.49 11.72 6.17
C GLN A 3 2.33 11.65 5.18
N LEU A 4 1.67 12.77 4.91
CA LEU A 4 0.52 12.77 3.99
C LEU A 4 0.94 12.41 2.57
N GLU A 5 2.07 12.94 2.11
CA GLU A 5 2.60 12.61 0.79
C GLU A 5 2.93 11.12 0.68
N ARG A 6 3.52 10.57 1.74
CA ARG A 6 3.85 9.14 1.81
C ARG A 6 2.60 8.27 1.71
N ILE A 7 1.57 8.62 2.48
CA ILE A 7 0.31 7.87 2.48
C ILE A 7 -0.36 7.94 1.11
N ILE A 8 -0.43 9.13 0.52
CA ILE A 8 -1.03 9.31 -0.80
C ILE A 8 -0.26 8.52 -1.87
N TYR A 9 1.06 8.60 -1.83
CA TYR A 9 1.90 7.87 -2.78
C TYR A 9 1.70 6.35 -2.68
N MET A 10 1.70 5.82 -1.46
CA MET A 10 1.53 4.39 -1.24
C MET A 10 0.11 3.93 -1.60
N GLU A 11 -0.90 4.77 -1.34
CA GLU A 11 -2.28 4.47 -1.75
C GLU A 11 -2.40 4.38 -3.27
N GLU A 12 -1.73 5.26 -4.01
CA GLU A 12 -1.72 5.20 -5.47
C GLU A 12 -1.05 3.92 -5.98
N LEU A 13 0.05 3.51 -5.36
CA LEU A 13 0.71 2.24 -5.71
C LEU A 13 -0.21 1.06 -5.43
N LEU A 14 -0.88 1.08 -4.29
CA LEU A 14 -1.81 0.00 -3.92
C LEU A 14 -2.95 -0.11 -4.93
N ASP A 15 -3.59 1.01 -5.26
CA ASP A 15 -4.68 1.03 -6.22
C ASP A 15 -4.24 0.51 -7.58
N ARG A 16 -3.07 0.93 -8.05
CA ARG A 16 -2.52 0.48 -9.33
C ARG A 16 -2.27 -1.03 -9.33
N CYS A 17 -1.66 -1.54 -8.27
CA CYS A 17 -1.39 -2.97 -8.18
C CYS A 17 -2.68 -3.78 -8.13
N ILE A 18 -3.68 -3.33 -7.36
CA ILE A 18 -4.96 -4.02 -7.29
C ILE A 18 -5.63 -4.06 -8.66
N CYS A 19 -5.59 -2.95 -9.40
CA CYS A 19 -6.22 -2.87 -10.73
C CYS A 19 -5.53 -3.77 -11.75
N ASP A 20 -4.20 -3.89 -11.68
CA ASP A 20 -3.41 -4.48 -12.77
C ASP A 20 -2.86 -5.87 -12.44
N ILE A 21 -3.05 -6.37 -11.21
CA ILE A 21 -2.41 -7.61 -10.76
C ILE A 21 -2.78 -8.83 -11.59
N HIS A 22 -3.98 -8.83 -12.19
CA HIS A 22 -4.45 -9.96 -12.99
C HIS A 22 -3.96 -9.89 -14.45
N ASP A 23 -3.33 -8.81 -14.85
CA ASP A 23 -2.74 -8.68 -16.17
C ASP A 23 -1.27 -9.08 -16.14
N LYS A 24 -0.98 -10.31 -16.58
CA LYS A 24 0.38 -10.85 -16.53
C LYS A 24 1.39 -10.05 -17.33
N THR A 25 0.94 -9.32 -18.35
CA THR A 25 1.84 -8.50 -19.18
C THR A 25 2.39 -7.32 -18.39
N LEU A 26 1.74 -6.93 -17.29
CA LEU A 26 2.14 -5.81 -16.46
C LEU A 26 2.98 -6.22 -15.24
N HIS A 27 3.17 -7.52 -15.00
CA HIS A 27 3.86 -8.00 -13.79
C HIS A 27 5.28 -7.45 -13.65
N SER A 28 6.02 -7.28 -14.74
CA SER A 28 7.36 -6.69 -14.69
C SER A 28 7.33 -5.27 -14.17
N ALA A 29 6.32 -4.48 -14.58
CA ALA A 29 6.14 -3.11 -14.12
C ALA A 29 5.64 -3.04 -12.68
N LEU A 30 4.81 -4.03 -12.27
CA LEU A 30 4.25 -4.06 -10.92
C LEU A 30 5.25 -4.52 -9.87
N SER A 31 6.21 -5.36 -10.23
CA SER A 31 7.15 -5.96 -9.29
C SER A 31 7.85 -4.93 -8.39
N PRO A 32 8.46 -3.84 -8.93
CA PRO A 32 9.06 -2.84 -8.05
C PRO A 32 8.05 -2.08 -7.19
N MET A 33 6.82 -1.89 -7.68
CA MET A 33 5.76 -1.25 -6.91
C MET A 33 5.35 -2.10 -5.71
N ILE A 34 5.21 -3.40 -5.95
CA ILE A 34 4.86 -4.35 -4.89
C ILE A 34 5.99 -4.44 -3.86
N GLN A 35 7.24 -4.38 -4.31
CA GLN A 35 8.38 -4.36 -3.41
C GLN A 35 8.36 -3.11 -2.52
N GLU A 36 8.03 -1.95 -3.07
CA GLU A 36 7.89 -0.72 -2.28
C GLU A 36 6.79 -0.84 -1.24
N LEU A 37 5.63 -1.39 -1.62
CA LEU A 37 4.53 -1.62 -0.68
C LEU A 37 4.93 -2.58 0.43
N SER A 38 5.64 -3.64 0.09
CA SER A 38 6.14 -4.62 1.06
C SER A 38 7.10 -3.96 2.05
N ASN A 39 8.03 -3.15 1.54
CA ASN A 39 8.99 -2.44 2.37
C ASN A 39 8.30 -1.47 3.32
N TYR A 40 7.30 -0.74 2.83
CA TYR A 40 6.53 0.18 3.65
C TYR A 40 5.75 -0.56 4.74
N TYR A 41 5.06 -1.64 4.38
CA TYR A 41 4.27 -2.44 5.32
C TYR A 41 5.12 -3.03 6.44
N SER A 42 6.37 -3.35 6.14
CA SER A 42 7.32 -3.93 7.10
C SER A 42 8.06 -2.87 7.92
N SER A 43 7.85 -1.59 7.63
CA SER A 43 8.60 -0.52 8.27
C SER A 43 7.86 0.08 9.46
N PRO A 44 8.58 0.74 10.38
CA PRO A 44 7.94 1.49 11.48
C PRO A 44 7.03 2.62 11.00
N LEU A 45 7.26 3.12 9.79
CA LEU A 45 6.46 4.22 9.23
C LEU A 45 5.01 3.82 9.02
N TRP A 46 4.76 2.59 8.54
CA TRP A 46 3.39 2.11 8.37
C TRP A 46 2.64 2.04 9.70
N LEU A 47 3.32 1.53 10.73
CA LEU A 47 2.72 1.45 12.06
C LEU A 47 2.42 2.84 12.62
N GLN A 48 3.32 3.79 12.43
CA GLN A 48 3.11 5.16 12.85
C GLN A 48 1.92 5.80 12.12
N ASP A 49 1.86 5.61 10.80
CA ASP A 49 0.77 6.14 10.01
C ASP A 49 -0.58 5.55 10.42
N LEU A 50 -0.61 4.24 10.69
CA LEU A 50 -1.81 3.56 11.19
C LEU A 50 -2.24 4.09 12.55
N ASP A 51 -1.30 4.25 13.47
CA ASP A 51 -1.59 4.78 14.81
C ASP A 51 -2.12 6.20 14.74
N ASP A 52 -1.55 7.04 13.89
CA ASP A 52 -2.00 8.42 13.72
C ASP A 52 -3.41 8.47 13.09
N ASP A 53 -3.70 7.55 12.18
CA ASP A 53 -5.05 7.44 11.61
C ASP A 53 -6.07 7.04 12.69
N ARG A 54 -5.74 6.05 13.50
CA ARG A 54 -6.61 5.61 14.60
C ARG A 54 -6.83 6.70 15.65
N ALA A 55 -5.83 7.56 15.84
CA ALA A 55 -5.92 8.67 16.77
C ALA A 55 -6.70 9.87 16.20
N GLY A 56 -7.15 9.79 14.95
CA GLY A 56 -7.89 10.86 14.32
C GLY A 56 -7.04 12.05 13.89
N LYS A 57 -5.74 11.87 13.73
CA LYS A 57 -4.81 12.95 13.39
C LYS A 57 -4.72 13.24 11.89
N LEU A 58 -5.32 12.39 11.05
CA LEU A 58 -5.26 12.55 9.60
C LEU A 58 -6.56 13.15 9.06
N PRO A 59 -6.51 13.83 7.89
CA PRO A 59 -7.70 14.41 7.29
C PRO A 59 -8.81 13.39 7.03
N HIS A 60 -10.06 13.79 7.22
CA HIS A 60 -11.22 12.91 7.06
C HIS A 60 -11.42 12.46 5.62
N ASP A 61 -11.03 13.29 4.64
CA ASP A 61 -11.20 12.99 3.21
C ASP A 61 -10.02 12.21 2.61
N LEU A 62 -9.02 11.87 3.42
CA LEU A 62 -7.88 11.11 2.98
C LEU A 62 -8.29 9.67 2.65
N LYS A 63 -7.89 9.18 1.47
CA LYS A 63 -8.03 7.76 1.16
C LYS A 63 -7.07 6.96 2.02
N ARG A 64 -7.60 6.01 2.76
CA ARG A 64 -6.84 5.27 3.77
C ARG A 64 -6.86 3.76 3.61
N GLY A 65 -7.11 3.27 2.39
CA GLY A 65 -7.04 1.83 2.12
C GLY A 65 -5.68 1.25 2.46
N ILE A 66 -4.61 2.01 2.22
CA ILE A 66 -3.24 1.59 2.55
C ILE A 66 -3.02 1.39 4.06
N LEU A 67 -3.85 2.00 4.89
CA LEU A 67 -3.77 1.88 6.35
C LEU A 67 -4.70 0.79 6.89
N SER A 68 -5.39 0.06 6.02
CA SER A 68 -6.11 -1.13 6.41
C SER A 68 -5.12 -2.26 6.71
N GLU A 69 -5.31 -2.97 7.81
CA GLU A 69 -4.42 -4.05 8.22
C GLU A 69 -4.31 -5.16 7.16
N ASN A 70 -5.38 -5.36 6.39
CA ASN A 70 -5.45 -6.48 5.45
C ASN A 70 -5.13 -6.11 4.00
N ALA A 71 -5.20 -4.82 3.63
CA ALA A 71 -5.10 -4.44 2.23
C ALA A 71 -3.76 -4.85 1.60
N ILE A 72 -2.65 -4.49 2.22
CA ILE A 72 -1.33 -4.84 1.70
C ILE A 72 -1.08 -6.33 1.87
N TYR A 73 -1.47 -6.90 3.00
CA TYR A 73 -1.30 -8.32 3.26
C TYR A 73 -2.00 -9.16 2.18
N ASP A 74 -3.25 -8.83 1.87
CA ASP A 74 -4.02 -9.55 0.86
C ASP A 74 -3.38 -9.41 -0.52
N LEU A 75 -2.90 -8.22 -0.87
CA LEU A 75 -2.22 -7.99 -2.14
C LEU A 75 -0.94 -8.82 -2.24
N LEU A 76 -0.12 -8.83 -1.19
CA LEU A 76 1.12 -9.59 -1.18
C LEU A 76 0.88 -11.09 -1.25
N THR A 77 -0.15 -11.57 -0.57
CA THR A 77 -0.53 -12.98 -0.59
C THR A 77 -0.98 -13.39 -2.00
N GLU A 78 -1.80 -12.58 -2.64
CA GLU A 78 -2.25 -12.83 -4.01
C GLU A 78 -1.07 -12.81 -4.99
N TRP A 79 -0.19 -11.82 -4.86
CA TRP A 79 1.01 -11.74 -5.70
C TRP A 79 1.89 -12.98 -5.57
N ASP A 80 2.12 -13.43 -4.34
CA ASP A 80 2.94 -14.63 -4.11
C ASP A 80 2.29 -15.88 -4.70
N SER A 81 0.96 -15.98 -4.71
CA SER A 81 0.26 -17.13 -5.27
C SER A 81 0.33 -17.18 -6.80
N MET A 82 0.68 -16.07 -7.44
CA MET A 82 0.78 -15.96 -8.90
C MET A 82 2.16 -16.28 -9.44
N ARG A 83 3.14 -16.46 -8.59
CA ARG A 83 4.52 -16.74 -9.01
C ARG A 83 4.81 -18.22 -9.19
#